data_ad2ba0cc480a00c9f56cf333dcb79256
#
_entry.id   ad2ba0cc480a00c9f56cf333dcb79256
#
_cell.length_a   1.000
_cell.length_b   1.000
_cell.length_c   1.000
_cell.angle_alpha   90.00
_cell.angle_beta   90.00
_cell.angle_gamma   90.00
#
_symmetry.space_group_name_H-M   'P 1'
#
loop_
_entity.id
_entity.type
_entity.pdbx_description
1 polymer ?
#
loop_
_entity_poly.entity_id
_entity_poly.type
_entity_poly.pdbx_seq_one_letter_code
_entity_poly.pdbx_strand_id
1 'polypeptide(L)'
;MRRLFLPACLVLIATVPAAWAEDCDRSDDSQSMMTICANADYQAADAKLNATYKDIVGRNDEKANKLLQTAQRAWIAFRDAECAYSTADSEGGSIHPMEVSQCLTELTTERTKQLTSGPNCQEGDPSCASPDEDEDMQ
;
A
#
# COMPACT_ATOMS: atom_id res chain seq x y z
N MET A 1 18.77 7.01 -61.49
CA MET A 1 18.37 5.89 -60.62
C MET A 1 19.17 6.00 -59.33
N ARG A 2 18.58 6.57 -58.29
CA ARG A 2 19.24 6.92 -57.02
C ARG A 2 18.67 5.92 -55.97
N ARG A 3 19.49 4.89 -55.61
CA ARG A 3 19.11 3.87 -54.63
C ARG A 3 19.24 4.46 -53.22
N LEU A 4 18.11 4.65 -52.54
CA LEU A 4 18.07 4.98 -51.11
C LEU A 4 18.34 3.69 -50.31
N PHE A 5 19.46 3.67 -49.59
CA PHE A 5 19.72 2.68 -48.55
C PHE A 5 19.09 3.16 -47.26
N LEU A 6 18.05 2.50 -46.76
CA LEU A 6 17.55 2.68 -45.39
C LEU A 6 18.44 1.87 -44.44
N PRO A 7 18.97 2.47 -43.39
CA PRO A 7 19.62 1.70 -42.33
C PRO A 7 18.54 1.04 -41.45
N ALA A 8 18.59 -0.29 -41.39
CA ALA A 8 17.78 -1.04 -40.42
C ALA A 8 18.35 -0.81 -38.99
N CYS A 9 17.61 -0.05 -38.19
CA CYS A 9 17.91 0.08 -36.76
C CYS A 9 17.52 -1.21 -36.04
N LEU A 10 18.53 -2.00 -35.67
CA LEU A 10 18.38 -3.20 -34.84
C LEU A 10 18.11 -2.76 -33.40
N VAL A 11 16.87 -2.80 -32.95
CA VAL A 11 16.51 -2.55 -31.54
C VAL A 11 16.88 -3.78 -30.73
N LEU A 12 17.99 -3.70 -30.01
CA LEU A 12 18.37 -4.69 -28.98
C LEU A 12 17.43 -4.53 -27.77
N ILE A 13 16.45 -5.40 -27.68
CA ILE A 13 15.61 -5.52 -26.47
C ILE A 13 16.47 -6.22 -25.41
N ALA A 14 17.05 -5.43 -24.49
CA ALA A 14 17.68 -5.96 -23.29
C ALA A 14 16.60 -6.55 -22.39
N THR A 15 16.50 -7.88 -22.35
CA THR A 15 15.70 -8.58 -21.33
C THR A 15 16.40 -8.43 -20.00
N VAL A 16 15.87 -7.51 -19.14
CA VAL A 16 16.29 -7.41 -17.74
C VAL A 16 15.81 -8.68 -17.05
N PRO A 17 16.70 -9.52 -16.46
CA PRO A 17 16.26 -10.67 -15.69
C PRO A 17 15.40 -10.12 -14.52
N ALA A 18 14.18 -10.66 -14.36
CA ALA A 18 13.38 -10.43 -13.16
C ALA A 18 14.26 -10.84 -11.96
N ALA A 19 14.60 -9.88 -11.10
CA ALA A 19 15.25 -10.20 -9.84
C ALA A 19 14.31 -11.18 -9.13
N TRP A 20 14.81 -12.38 -8.85
CA TRP A 20 14.08 -13.38 -8.08
C TRP A 20 13.92 -12.78 -6.69
N ALA A 21 12.71 -12.33 -6.37
CA ALA A 21 12.36 -12.08 -4.98
C ALA A 21 12.45 -13.43 -4.28
N GLU A 22 13.31 -13.52 -3.26
CA GLU A 22 13.43 -14.73 -2.47
C GLU A 22 12.08 -14.98 -1.80
N ASP A 23 11.48 -16.15 -2.08
CA ASP A 23 10.17 -16.49 -1.53
C ASP A 23 10.30 -16.76 -0.03
N CYS A 24 9.33 -16.29 0.75
CA CYS A 24 9.27 -16.52 2.18
C CYS A 24 9.03 -18.02 2.48
N ASP A 25 10.03 -18.69 3.04
CA ASP A 25 9.89 -20.03 3.61
C ASP A 25 9.68 -19.93 5.14
N ARG A 26 8.44 -20.12 5.58
CA ARG A 26 8.07 -20.04 7.00
C ARG A 26 8.54 -21.24 7.83
N SER A 27 9.19 -22.23 7.21
CA SER A 27 9.82 -23.36 7.91
C SER A 27 11.30 -23.10 8.24
N ASP A 28 11.88 -22.04 7.68
CA ASP A 28 13.25 -21.61 7.97
C ASP A 28 13.26 -20.52 9.05
N ASP A 29 13.76 -20.86 10.23
CA ASP A 29 13.84 -19.97 11.40
C ASP A 29 15.08 -19.06 11.38
N SER A 30 15.80 -18.99 10.27
CA SER A 30 16.95 -18.07 10.16
C SER A 30 16.49 -16.60 10.21
N GLN A 31 17.32 -15.72 10.82
CA GLN A 31 17.03 -14.29 10.89
C GLN A 31 16.81 -13.68 9.49
N SER A 32 17.55 -14.13 8.50
CA SER A 32 17.41 -13.67 7.11
C SER A 32 16.02 -14.00 6.57
N MET A 33 15.58 -15.26 6.72
CA MET A 33 14.28 -15.71 6.24
C MET A 33 13.12 -15.06 6.99
N MET A 34 13.25 -14.88 8.32
CA MET A 34 12.25 -14.13 9.09
C MET A 34 12.11 -12.69 8.59
N THR A 35 13.21 -12.03 8.20
CA THR A 35 13.18 -10.69 7.61
C THR A 35 12.48 -10.68 6.25
N ILE A 36 12.77 -11.66 5.38
CA ILE A 36 12.12 -11.82 4.07
C ILE A 36 10.61 -12.03 4.26
N CYS A 37 10.21 -12.89 5.19
CA CYS A 37 8.80 -13.15 5.47
C CYS A 37 8.08 -11.92 6.03
N ALA A 38 8.70 -11.18 6.96
CA ALA A 38 8.12 -9.94 7.49
C ALA A 38 7.92 -8.89 6.39
N ASN A 39 8.88 -8.76 5.47
CA ASN A 39 8.74 -7.86 4.32
C ASN A 39 7.62 -8.32 3.36
N ALA A 40 7.49 -9.62 3.11
CA ALA A 40 6.39 -10.16 2.29
C ALA A 40 5.01 -9.87 2.92
N ASP A 41 4.89 -9.99 4.25
CA ASP A 41 3.68 -9.64 4.99
C ASP A 41 3.34 -8.15 4.86
N TYR A 42 4.35 -7.26 4.95
CA TYR A 42 4.15 -5.84 4.73
C TYR A 42 3.69 -5.53 3.30
N GLN A 43 4.31 -6.12 2.29
CA GLN A 43 3.90 -5.92 0.90
C GLN A 43 2.45 -6.37 0.65
N ALA A 44 2.03 -7.48 1.26
CA ALA A 44 0.65 -7.96 1.18
C ALA A 44 -0.33 -7.00 1.87
N ALA A 45 0.02 -6.48 3.04
CA ALA A 45 -0.78 -5.49 3.76
C ALA A 45 -0.91 -4.18 2.97
N ASP A 46 0.19 -3.69 2.38
CA ASP A 46 0.21 -2.47 1.56
C ASP A 46 -0.63 -2.64 0.29
N ALA A 47 -0.51 -3.77 -0.40
CA ALA A 47 -1.34 -4.08 -1.57
C ALA A 47 -2.84 -4.08 -1.23
N LYS A 48 -3.21 -4.62 -0.06
CA LYS A 48 -4.60 -4.63 0.42
C LYS A 48 -5.09 -3.21 0.74
N LEU A 49 -4.27 -2.40 1.43
CA LEU A 49 -4.59 -1.00 1.72
C LEU A 49 -4.82 -0.21 0.43
N ASN A 50 -3.92 -0.38 -0.55
CA ASN A 50 -4.01 0.31 -1.84
C ASN A 50 -5.26 -0.10 -2.64
N ALA A 51 -5.66 -1.38 -2.58
CA ALA A 51 -6.89 -1.86 -3.20
C ALA A 51 -8.13 -1.24 -2.52
N THR A 52 -8.17 -1.24 -1.19
CA THR A 52 -9.24 -0.61 -0.39
C THR A 52 -9.35 0.89 -0.68
N TYR A 53 -8.21 1.60 -0.72
CA TYR A 53 -8.18 3.02 -1.05
C TYR A 53 -8.77 3.30 -2.44
N LYS A 54 -8.38 2.53 -3.46
CA LYS A 54 -8.89 2.68 -4.84
C LYS A 54 -10.41 2.44 -4.92
N ASP A 55 -10.91 1.45 -4.20
CA ASP A 55 -12.34 1.16 -4.15
C ASP A 55 -13.13 2.34 -3.56
N ILE A 56 -12.65 2.92 -2.45
CA ILE A 56 -13.28 4.09 -1.81
C ILE A 56 -13.23 5.31 -2.75
N VAL A 57 -12.09 5.58 -3.38
CA VAL A 57 -11.95 6.68 -4.34
C VAL A 57 -12.94 6.56 -5.50
N GLY A 58 -13.25 5.34 -5.94
CA GLY A 58 -14.22 5.08 -7.01
C GLY A 58 -15.67 5.34 -6.62
N ARG A 59 -15.97 5.37 -5.31
CA ARG A 59 -17.34 5.59 -4.78
C ARG A 59 -17.56 7.01 -4.24
N ASN A 60 -16.51 7.71 -3.92
CA ASN A 60 -16.57 9.04 -3.35
C ASN A 60 -16.73 10.13 -4.43
N ASP A 61 -17.27 11.28 -4.03
CA ASP A 61 -17.21 12.50 -4.81
C ASP A 61 -15.80 13.15 -4.79
N GLU A 62 -15.61 14.20 -5.59
CA GLU A 62 -14.32 14.90 -5.70
C GLU A 62 -13.87 15.53 -4.37
N LYS A 63 -14.81 16.09 -3.59
CA LYS A 63 -14.52 16.73 -2.31
C LYS A 63 -14.06 15.71 -1.27
N ALA A 64 -14.78 14.59 -1.13
CA ALA A 64 -14.42 13.50 -0.25
C ALA A 64 -13.06 12.88 -0.65
N ASN A 65 -12.81 12.72 -1.94
CA ASN A 65 -11.52 12.23 -2.44
C ASN A 65 -10.34 13.15 -2.08
N LYS A 66 -10.49 14.46 -2.16
CA LYS A 66 -9.44 15.41 -1.72
C LYS A 66 -9.15 15.30 -0.22
N LEU A 67 -10.19 15.14 0.59
CA LEU A 67 -10.04 14.95 2.04
C LEU A 67 -9.37 13.61 2.37
N LEU A 68 -9.82 12.53 1.73
CA LEU A 68 -9.22 11.20 1.89
C LEU A 68 -7.74 11.19 1.47
N GLN A 69 -7.39 11.82 0.35
CA GLN A 69 -6.02 11.93 -0.11
C GLN A 69 -5.13 12.66 0.90
N THR A 70 -5.64 13.78 1.46
CA THR A 70 -4.92 14.54 2.49
C THR A 70 -4.71 13.71 3.74
N ALA A 71 -5.75 13.04 4.22
CA ALA A 71 -5.69 12.15 5.38
C ALA A 71 -4.72 10.97 5.16
N GLN A 72 -4.73 10.37 3.96
CA GLN A 72 -3.85 9.25 3.65
C GLN A 72 -2.37 9.66 3.60
N ARG A 73 -2.07 10.84 3.05
CA ARG A 73 -0.69 11.37 3.06
C ARG A 73 -0.18 11.64 4.47
N ALA A 74 -1.02 12.25 5.32
CA ALA A 74 -0.66 12.50 6.72
C ALA A 74 -0.47 11.19 7.49
N TRP A 75 -1.32 10.19 7.22
CA TRP A 75 -1.20 8.88 7.82
C TRP A 75 0.08 8.15 7.41
N ILE A 76 0.48 8.19 6.14
CA ILE A 76 1.76 7.60 5.68
C ILE A 76 2.94 8.22 6.42
N ALA A 77 2.96 9.56 6.56
CA ALA A 77 4.02 10.25 7.29
C ALA A 77 4.05 9.85 8.78
N PHE A 78 2.88 9.71 9.41
CA PHE A 78 2.76 9.20 10.77
C PHE A 78 3.29 7.76 10.88
N ARG A 79 2.82 6.84 10.01
CA ARG A 79 3.23 5.43 10.02
C ARG A 79 4.75 5.29 9.95
N ASP A 80 5.37 5.98 9.00
CA ASP A 80 6.80 5.88 8.78
C ASP A 80 7.61 6.44 9.96
N ALA A 81 7.16 7.55 10.55
CA ALA A 81 7.79 8.14 11.73
C ALA A 81 7.59 7.27 12.99
N GLU A 82 6.40 6.70 13.17
CA GLU A 82 6.09 5.82 14.31
C GLU A 82 6.93 4.55 14.26
N CYS A 83 7.04 3.91 13.09
CA CYS A 83 7.87 2.72 12.96
C CYS A 83 9.36 3.00 13.11
N ALA A 84 9.85 4.15 12.66
CA ALA A 84 11.22 4.57 12.94
C ALA A 84 11.48 4.80 14.43
N TYR A 85 10.51 5.38 15.14
CA TYR A 85 10.61 5.60 16.59
C TYR A 85 10.54 4.27 17.38
N SER A 86 9.57 3.43 17.07
CA SER A 86 9.32 2.18 17.83
C SER A 86 10.41 1.12 17.65
N THR A 87 11.20 1.21 16.57
CA THR A 87 12.28 0.27 16.27
C THR A 87 13.68 0.87 16.46
N ALA A 88 13.79 2.08 17.03
CA ALA A 88 15.05 2.80 17.16
C ALA A 88 16.12 2.04 17.97
N ASP A 89 15.71 1.29 18.99
CA ASP A 89 16.62 0.52 19.85
C ASP A 89 17.36 -0.61 19.12
N SER A 90 16.82 -1.09 18.01
CA SER A 90 17.44 -2.14 17.19
C SER A 90 18.22 -1.60 15.99
N GLU A 91 18.30 -0.27 15.81
CA GLU A 91 18.97 0.36 14.67
C GLU A 91 20.42 -0.14 14.51
N GLY A 92 20.78 -0.52 13.29
CA GLY A 92 22.07 -1.11 12.96
C GLY A 92 22.20 -2.60 13.30
N GLY A 93 21.22 -3.22 13.97
CA GLY A 93 21.16 -4.65 14.23
C GLY A 93 20.55 -5.45 13.07
N SER A 94 20.85 -6.74 12.99
CA SER A 94 20.30 -7.64 11.97
C SER A 94 18.79 -7.88 12.09
N ILE A 95 18.22 -7.67 13.26
CA ILE A 95 16.77 -7.81 13.52
C ILE A 95 15.97 -6.58 13.07
N HIS A 96 16.60 -5.40 13.01
CA HIS A 96 15.93 -4.13 12.73
C HIS A 96 15.04 -4.16 11.47
N PRO A 97 15.49 -4.66 10.29
CA PRO A 97 14.62 -4.67 9.10
C PRO A 97 13.37 -5.53 9.27
N MET A 98 13.44 -6.60 10.06
CA MET A 98 12.27 -7.42 10.40
C MET A 98 11.29 -6.65 11.28
N GLU A 99 11.76 -6.01 12.34
CA GLU A 99 10.92 -5.23 13.27
C GLU A 99 10.25 -4.04 12.56
N VAL A 100 10.97 -3.33 11.69
CA VAL A 100 10.39 -2.26 10.85
C VAL A 100 9.26 -2.82 9.99
N SER A 101 9.48 -3.94 9.30
CA SER A 101 8.47 -4.56 8.44
C SER A 101 7.23 -5.01 9.23
N GLN A 102 7.42 -5.54 10.42
CA GLN A 102 6.32 -5.93 11.32
C GLN A 102 5.50 -4.73 11.77
N CYS A 103 6.15 -3.65 12.23
CA CYS A 103 5.47 -2.40 12.59
C CYS A 103 4.68 -1.83 11.39
N LEU A 104 5.29 -1.74 10.21
CA LEU A 104 4.61 -1.28 9.01
C LEU A 104 3.40 -2.15 8.65
N THR A 105 3.50 -3.46 8.81
CA THR A 105 2.41 -4.41 8.57
C THR A 105 1.23 -4.14 9.50
N GLU A 106 1.51 -3.98 10.80
CA GLU A 106 0.50 -3.75 11.82
C GLU A 106 -0.28 -2.46 11.55
N LEU A 107 0.42 -1.33 11.42
CA LEU A 107 -0.21 -0.03 11.16
C LEU A 107 -0.96 0.00 9.82
N THR A 108 -0.41 -0.62 8.77
CA THR A 108 -1.05 -0.70 7.45
C THR A 108 -2.32 -1.55 7.48
N THR A 109 -2.30 -2.65 8.23
CA THR A 109 -3.48 -3.50 8.44
C THR A 109 -4.57 -2.77 9.22
N GLU A 110 -4.18 -2.04 10.27
CA GLU A 110 -5.13 -1.24 11.04
C GLU A 110 -5.75 -0.11 10.20
N ARG A 111 -4.94 0.57 9.39
CA ARG A 111 -5.46 1.58 8.45
C ARG A 111 -6.46 1.01 7.47
N THR A 112 -6.20 -0.18 6.96
CA THR A 112 -7.13 -0.87 6.06
C THR A 112 -8.47 -1.12 6.75
N LYS A 113 -8.47 -1.57 8.01
CA LYS A 113 -9.70 -1.74 8.80
C LYS A 113 -10.45 -0.42 8.99
N GLN A 114 -9.75 0.65 9.36
CA GLN A 114 -10.35 1.99 9.51
C GLN A 114 -11.03 2.45 8.24
N LEU A 115 -10.38 2.28 7.09
CA LEU A 115 -10.95 2.66 5.80
C LEU A 115 -12.13 1.76 5.39
N THR A 116 -12.09 0.48 5.75
CA THR A 116 -13.18 -0.48 5.42
C THR A 116 -14.40 -0.27 6.31
N SER A 117 -14.18 0.05 7.60
CA SER A 117 -15.28 0.25 8.54
C SER A 117 -16.06 1.54 8.27
N GLY A 118 -15.46 2.47 7.51
CA GLY A 118 -16.03 3.80 7.30
C GLY A 118 -16.27 4.55 8.61
N PRO A 119 -16.94 5.69 8.62
CA PRO A 119 -17.69 6.09 9.80
C PRO A 119 -18.70 4.98 10.09
N ASN A 120 -18.71 4.44 11.33
CA ASN A 120 -19.67 3.39 11.75
C ASN A 120 -21.10 3.93 11.59
N CYS A 121 -21.59 3.87 10.36
CA CYS A 121 -22.90 4.35 10.00
C CYS A 121 -23.91 3.30 10.45
N GLN A 122 -24.55 3.57 11.57
CA GLN A 122 -25.77 2.87 11.97
C GLN A 122 -26.95 3.48 11.20
N GLU A 123 -27.87 2.64 10.79
CA GLU A 123 -29.10 3.10 10.13
C GLU A 123 -29.77 4.21 10.97
N GLY A 124 -29.97 5.40 10.35
CA GLY A 124 -30.50 6.57 11.03
C GLY A 124 -29.46 7.52 11.65
N ASP A 125 -28.15 7.29 11.46
CA ASP A 125 -27.11 8.22 11.91
C ASP A 125 -26.99 9.39 10.91
N PRO A 126 -27.34 10.63 11.29
CA PRO A 126 -27.32 11.78 10.38
C PRO A 126 -25.89 12.21 9.97
N SER A 127 -24.84 11.66 10.60
CA SER A 127 -23.45 11.89 10.19
C SER A 127 -23.03 11.02 8.99
N CYS A 128 -23.89 10.07 8.64
CA CYS A 128 -23.70 9.15 7.53
C CYS A 128 -24.67 9.51 6.39
N ALA A 129 -24.32 10.50 5.59
CA ALA A 129 -25.05 10.76 4.36
C ALA A 129 -24.88 9.54 3.44
N SER A 130 -25.93 8.73 3.29
CA SER A 130 -26.00 7.74 2.22
C SER A 130 -26.05 8.48 0.89
N PRO A 131 -25.22 8.13 -0.11
CA PRO A 131 -25.26 8.76 -1.43
C PRO A 131 -26.58 8.62 -2.18
N ASP A 132 -27.50 7.80 -1.68
CA ASP A 132 -28.66 7.29 -2.43
C ASP A 132 -30.00 7.91 -2.00
N GLU A 133 -30.05 8.85 -1.05
CA GLU A 133 -31.33 9.42 -0.56
C GLU A 133 -31.76 10.71 -1.26
N ASP A 134 -31.00 11.26 -2.21
CA ASP A 134 -31.34 12.53 -2.86
C ASP A 134 -32.08 12.39 -4.21
N GLU A 135 -32.37 11.17 -4.69
CA GLU A 135 -33.05 11.00 -5.98
C GLU A 135 -34.59 10.89 -5.90
N ASP A 136 -35.19 10.75 -4.72
CA ASP A 136 -36.67 10.53 -4.59
C ASP A 136 -37.48 11.75 -4.11
N MET A 137 -36.90 12.97 -4.10
CA MET A 137 -37.65 14.20 -3.78
C MET A 137 -37.69 15.18 -4.97
N GLN A 138 -38.31 14.74 -6.08
CA GLN A 138 -38.84 15.66 -7.11
C GLN A 138 -40.27 15.27 -7.48
#